data_1b46c7b9df5d29162111adbf3ea226a5
#
_entry.id   1b46c7b9df5d29162111adbf3ea226a5
#
_cell.length_a   1.000
_cell.length_b   1.000
_cell.length_c   1.000
_cell.angle_alpha   90.00
_cell.angle_beta   90.00
_cell.angle_gamma   90.00
#
_symmetry.space_group_name_H-M   'P 1'
#
loop_
_entity.id
_entity.type
_entity.pdbx_description
1 polymer ?
#
loop_
_entity_poly.entity_id
_entity_poly.type
_entity_poly.pdbx_seq_one_letter_code
_entity_poly.pdbx_strand_id
1 'polypeptide(L)'
;MSRAPRLGIEDKICNACRNKLTHRSCGICRRYRSVAGLLPNGKPHCEACTPGAEQVHACPGCGSIQAGSGQGRCTACLNRERIERDAAVQVLALERDWSRAAYLAFGQWLLEAQPNKPHLAKVFAGHFSFFARLDASVSDPDTLRGNGLLETFSVAELRKHLLPVRFLEAHLGASLDEAAKAEQVERSRITEKLLASRRARYAAVLKLYVDWLDGQETPTRTIRLYLTAASQLCEIEGLGESGQCSEDQLQHFLRRHPGARASLFRWLTFGRTVLGWEVTMPKRSSGKDRPPRTVRDLSVLMAKIEQVGLENAPVTLLRRAIAKAFGFQEARMQSTYWFLRTQGRETYLSDATESLRVPEPMRDLVTTWMRRAPHAGYLAP
;
A
#
# COMPACT_ATOMS: atom_id res chain seq x y z
N MET A 1 38.44 -7.02 -15.19
CA MET A 1 38.60 -7.61 -13.85
C MET A 1 39.87 -7.07 -13.22
N SER A 2 39.83 -6.62 -11.97
CA SER A 2 41.00 -6.10 -11.24
C SER A 2 41.09 -6.77 -9.88
N ARG A 3 42.34 -6.94 -9.38
CA ARG A 3 42.57 -7.42 -7.99
C ARG A 3 42.26 -6.28 -7.02
N ALA A 4 41.77 -6.60 -5.83
CA ALA A 4 41.49 -5.63 -4.77
C ALA A 4 42.24 -5.99 -3.48
N PRO A 5 43.58 -5.99 -3.46
CA PRO A 5 44.40 -6.43 -2.36
C PRO A 5 44.17 -5.60 -1.07
N ARG A 6 43.81 -4.32 -1.19
CA ARG A 6 43.47 -3.45 -0.08
C ARG A 6 42.19 -3.86 0.68
N LEU A 7 41.40 -4.79 0.10
CA LEU A 7 40.18 -5.34 0.70
C LEU A 7 40.38 -6.79 1.17
N GLY A 8 41.61 -7.33 1.15
CA GLY A 8 41.90 -8.73 1.47
C GLY A 8 41.34 -9.72 0.44
N ILE A 9 40.99 -9.25 -0.79
CA ILE A 9 40.43 -10.09 -1.83
C ILE A 9 41.53 -10.35 -2.86
N GLU A 10 42.03 -11.59 -2.88
CA GLU A 10 43.06 -12.04 -3.81
C GLU A 10 42.51 -12.39 -5.19
N ASP A 11 41.26 -12.79 -5.26
CA ASP A 11 40.56 -13.15 -6.48
C ASP A 11 40.26 -11.94 -7.39
N LYS A 12 40.19 -12.19 -8.70
CA LYS A 12 39.78 -11.19 -9.67
C LYS A 12 38.30 -10.94 -9.59
N ILE A 13 37.89 -9.74 -9.15
CA ILE A 13 36.50 -9.31 -9.08
C ILE A 13 36.18 -8.33 -10.22
N CYS A 14 34.92 -8.31 -10.67
CA CYS A 14 34.45 -7.33 -11.65
C CYS A 14 34.39 -5.93 -11.04
N ASN A 15 34.42 -4.89 -11.88
CA ASN A 15 34.37 -3.49 -11.44
C ASN A 15 33.09 -3.19 -10.64
N ALA A 16 31.96 -3.80 -11.02
CA ALA A 16 30.68 -3.61 -10.30
C ALA A 16 30.75 -4.13 -8.85
N CYS A 17 31.33 -5.33 -8.65
CA CYS A 17 31.53 -5.90 -7.31
C CYS A 17 32.52 -5.06 -6.50
N ARG A 18 33.64 -4.65 -7.10
CA ARG A 18 34.62 -3.78 -6.46
C ARG A 18 33.96 -2.46 -6.02
N ASN A 19 33.20 -1.83 -6.90
CA ASN A 19 32.53 -0.57 -6.59
C ASN A 19 31.50 -0.73 -5.47
N LYS A 20 30.76 -1.84 -5.41
CA LYS A 20 29.86 -2.13 -4.28
C LYS A 20 30.57 -2.19 -2.93
N LEU A 21 31.82 -2.67 -2.91
CA LEU A 21 32.61 -2.80 -1.68
C LEU A 21 33.28 -1.47 -1.29
N THR A 22 33.78 -0.70 -2.25
CA THR A 22 34.63 0.47 -2.00
C THR A 22 33.93 1.82 -2.14
N HIS A 23 32.80 1.89 -2.85
CA HIS A 23 32.12 3.15 -3.15
C HIS A 23 30.91 3.37 -2.23
N ARG A 24 30.77 4.63 -1.84
CA ARG A 24 29.60 5.14 -1.08
C ARG A 24 29.28 6.54 -1.57
N SER A 25 28.07 7.02 -1.27
CA SER A 25 27.73 8.42 -1.50
C SER A 25 28.51 9.30 -0.55
N CYS A 26 29.35 10.15 -1.08
CA CYS A 26 30.15 11.10 -0.28
C CYS A 26 29.22 12.06 0.48
N GLY A 27 29.44 12.22 1.78
CA GLY A 27 28.64 13.11 2.65
C GLY A 27 28.75 14.59 2.27
N ILE A 28 29.81 15.01 1.54
CA ILE A 28 30.04 16.39 1.10
C ILE A 28 29.47 16.60 -0.32
N CYS A 29 30.04 15.94 -1.34
CA CYS A 29 29.65 16.16 -2.74
C CYS A 29 28.48 15.27 -3.22
N ARG A 30 28.01 14.37 -2.40
CA ARG A 30 26.92 13.38 -2.66
C ARG A 30 27.15 12.45 -3.85
N ARG A 31 28.33 12.47 -4.46
CA ARG A 31 28.68 11.58 -5.56
C ARG A 31 29.02 10.18 -5.04
N TYR A 32 28.63 9.15 -5.78
CA TYR A 32 29.01 7.77 -5.50
C TYR A 32 30.44 7.53 -5.96
N ARG A 33 31.37 7.47 -4.99
CA ARG A 33 32.81 7.36 -5.25
C ARG A 33 33.50 6.45 -4.22
N SER A 34 34.76 6.11 -4.50
CA SER A 34 35.60 5.43 -3.54
C SER A 34 35.69 6.23 -2.24
N VAL A 35 35.50 5.54 -1.13
CA VAL A 35 35.60 6.12 0.21
C VAL A 35 37.08 6.32 0.56
N ALA A 36 37.46 7.56 0.88
CA ALA A 36 38.79 7.89 1.38
C ALA A 36 38.87 7.89 2.90
N GLY A 37 37.75 8.19 3.59
CA GLY A 37 37.65 8.20 5.04
C GLY A 37 36.25 8.55 5.53
N LEU A 38 36.10 8.75 6.84
CA LEU A 38 34.85 9.18 7.47
C LEU A 38 34.99 10.60 8.00
N LEU A 39 33.94 11.39 7.87
CA LEU A 39 33.79 12.71 8.50
C LEU A 39 33.52 12.54 10.00
N PRO A 40 33.65 13.60 10.83
CA PRO A 40 33.34 13.54 12.26
C PRO A 40 31.90 13.09 12.58
N ASN A 41 30.96 13.30 11.66
CA ASN A 41 29.57 12.86 11.77
C ASN A 41 29.34 11.41 11.26
N GLY A 42 30.41 10.64 11.02
CA GLY A 42 30.37 9.26 10.57
C GLY A 42 30.02 9.08 9.09
N LYS A 43 29.76 10.13 8.31
CA LYS A 43 29.48 9.99 6.88
C LYS A 43 30.77 9.80 6.08
N PRO A 44 30.78 8.96 5.03
CA PRO A 44 31.96 8.74 4.20
C PRO A 44 32.29 9.99 3.36
N HIS A 45 33.55 10.27 3.14
CA HIS A 45 34.00 11.26 2.16
C HIS A 45 34.89 10.61 1.08
N CYS A 46 34.86 11.18 -0.12
CA CYS A 46 35.74 10.77 -1.20
C CYS A 46 37.06 11.53 -1.14
N GLU A 47 38.07 11.05 -1.88
CA GLU A 47 39.40 11.65 -1.93
C GLU A 47 39.39 13.15 -2.25
N ALA A 48 38.61 13.58 -3.24
CA ALA A 48 38.47 15.00 -3.62
C ALA A 48 37.75 15.87 -2.57
N CYS A 49 37.17 15.27 -1.52
CA CYS A 49 36.50 15.96 -0.42
C CYS A 49 37.16 15.67 0.92
N THR A 50 38.40 15.17 0.92
CA THR A 50 39.16 14.96 2.15
C THR A 50 39.39 16.33 2.83
N PRO A 51 38.99 16.50 4.11
CA PRO A 51 39.22 17.74 4.82
C PRO A 51 40.69 18.20 4.79
N GLY A 52 40.93 19.43 4.44
CA GLY A 52 42.28 20.01 4.31
C GLY A 52 43.03 19.69 3.01
N ALA A 53 42.48 18.83 2.15
CA ALA A 53 43.04 18.50 0.81
C ALA A 53 42.02 18.77 -0.32
N GLU A 54 41.09 19.71 -0.09
CA GLU A 54 40.00 19.99 -1.02
C GLU A 54 40.52 20.52 -2.32
N GLN A 55 40.40 19.72 -3.38
CA GLN A 55 40.58 20.21 -4.75
C GLN A 55 39.31 20.96 -5.15
N VAL A 56 39.36 22.27 -5.00
CA VAL A 56 38.22 23.16 -5.32
C VAL A 56 38.44 23.70 -6.74
N HIS A 57 37.59 23.24 -7.67
CA HIS A 57 37.60 23.72 -9.04
C HIS A 57 36.29 24.38 -9.41
N ALA A 58 36.37 25.55 -10.06
CA ALA A 58 35.17 26.17 -10.63
C ALA A 58 34.65 25.31 -11.80
N CYS A 59 33.33 25.15 -11.87
CA CYS A 59 32.71 24.46 -13.00
C CYS A 59 32.96 25.26 -14.31
N PRO A 60 33.50 24.66 -15.36
CA PRO A 60 33.72 25.38 -16.61
C PRO A 60 32.42 25.80 -17.33
N GLY A 61 31.27 25.24 -16.93
CA GLY A 61 29.99 25.59 -17.53
C GLY A 61 29.21 26.68 -16.80
N CYS A 62 29.35 26.83 -15.47
CA CYS A 62 28.58 27.84 -14.71
C CYS A 62 29.40 28.60 -13.67
N GLY A 63 30.68 28.37 -13.56
CA GLY A 63 31.55 29.03 -12.57
C GLY A 63 31.36 28.60 -11.14
N SER A 64 30.32 27.78 -10.84
CA SER A 64 30.03 27.37 -9.44
C SER A 64 31.16 26.50 -8.90
N ILE A 65 31.55 26.78 -7.66
CA ILE A 65 32.55 26.03 -6.94
C ILE A 65 31.84 24.91 -6.18
N GLN A 66 32.08 23.67 -6.58
CA GLN A 66 31.51 22.49 -5.93
C GLN A 66 32.62 21.51 -5.52
N ALA A 67 32.68 21.20 -4.24
CA ALA A 67 33.60 20.21 -3.74
C ALA A 67 33.45 18.89 -4.52
N GLY A 68 34.58 18.25 -4.85
CA GLY A 68 34.59 16.97 -5.54
C GLY A 68 34.20 17.02 -7.04
N SER A 69 34.06 18.19 -7.65
CA SER A 69 33.77 18.30 -9.10
C SER A 69 34.96 17.92 -9.99
N GLY A 70 36.17 17.98 -9.45
CA GLY A 70 37.39 17.89 -10.26
C GLY A 70 37.41 19.00 -11.31
N GLN A 71 38.17 18.83 -12.41
CA GLN A 71 38.22 19.80 -13.52
C GLN A 71 37.02 19.69 -14.47
N GLY A 72 36.06 18.80 -14.20
CA GLY A 72 34.87 18.58 -15.04
C GLY A 72 33.71 19.48 -14.71
N ARG A 73 32.69 19.47 -15.60
CA ARG A 73 31.42 20.16 -15.36
C ARG A 73 30.70 19.61 -14.13
N CYS A 74 30.02 20.47 -13.37
CA CYS A 74 29.19 20.06 -12.23
C CYS A 74 27.99 19.20 -12.67
N THR A 75 27.37 18.51 -11.72
CA THR A 75 26.23 17.61 -12.00
C THR A 75 25.06 18.36 -12.65
N ALA A 76 24.78 19.58 -12.21
CA ALA A 76 23.71 20.41 -12.78
C ALA A 76 23.98 20.74 -14.25
N CYS A 77 25.20 21.17 -14.61
CA CYS A 77 25.56 21.45 -16.00
C CYS A 77 25.50 20.19 -16.87
N LEU A 78 26.00 19.06 -16.38
CA LEU A 78 25.91 17.79 -17.09
C LEU A 78 24.47 17.32 -17.28
N ASN A 79 23.60 17.49 -16.30
CA ASN A 79 22.18 17.18 -16.41
C ASN A 79 21.50 18.07 -17.45
N ARG A 80 21.77 19.39 -17.41
CA ARG A 80 21.23 20.34 -18.37
C ARG A 80 21.61 19.96 -19.80
N GLU A 81 22.89 19.82 -20.08
CA GLU A 81 23.40 19.45 -21.42
C GLU A 81 22.76 18.15 -21.95
N ARG A 82 22.64 17.14 -21.10
CA ARG A 82 22.05 15.86 -21.49
C ARG A 82 20.56 15.97 -21.73
N ILE A 83 19.82 16.65 -20.85
CA ILE A 83 18.37 16.85 -21.01
C ILE A 83 18.08 17.66 -22.27
N GLU A 84 18.80 18.75 -22.52
CA GLU A 84 18.62 19.58 -23.72
C GLU A 84 18.91 18.77 -24.99
N ARG A 85 19.99 18.00 -25.03
CA ARG A 85 20.33 17.13 -26.16
C ARG A 85 19.27 16.03 -26.38
N ASP A 86 18.88 15.32 -25.32
CA ASP A 86 17.92 14.22 -25.39
C ASP A 86 16.53 14.76 -25.77
N ALA A 87 16.13 15.92 -25.24
CA ALA A 87 14.89 16.61 -25.55
C ALA A 87 14.84 17.05 -27.03
N ALA A 88 15.94 17.62 -27.58
CA ALA A 88 16.01 18.07 -28.97
C ALA A 88 15.76 16.92 -29.95
N VAL A 89 16.19 15.70 -29.63
CA VAL A 89 15.92 14.52 -30.44
C VAL A 89 14.54 13.97 -30.25
N GLN A 90 14.12 13.78 -28.97
CA GLN A 90 12.87 13.10 -28.66
C GLN A 90 11.64 13.93 -29.04
N VAL A 91 11.71 15.25 -28.96
CA VAL A 91 10.61 16.15 -29.35
C VAL A 91 10.23 16.02 -30.84
N LEU A 92 11.13 15.57 -31.70
CA LEU A 92 10.86 15.31 -33.11
C LEU A 92 9.86 14.17 -33.34
N ALA A 93 9.73 13.27 -32.38
CA ALA A 93 8.78 12.17 -32.45
C ALA A 93 7.38 12.52 -31.89
N LEU A 94 7.18 13.75 -31.42
CA LEU A 94 5.85 14.25 -31.01
C LEU A 94 5.26 15.06 -32.18
N GLU A 95 3.96 14.90 -32.43
CA GLU A 95 3.29 15.53 -33.57
C GLU A 95 2.70 16.90 -33.20
N ARG A 96 2.19 17.03 -31.96
CA ARG A 96 1.46 18.23 -31.52
C ARG A 96 2.37 19.26 -30.87
N ASP A 97 2.16 20.52 -31.19
CA ASP A 97 2.98 21.62 -30.65
C ASP A 97 2.85 21.76 -29.13
N TRP A 98 1.65 21.56 -28.58
CA TRP A 98 1.45 21.65 -27.14
C TRP A 98 2.22 20.55 -26.38
N SER A 99 2.25 19.33 -26.91
CA SER A 99 2.97 18.20 -26.28
C SER A 99 4.48 18.36 -26.37
N ARG A 100 4.98 18.91 -27.49
CA ARG A 100 6.38 19.32 -27.66
C ARG A 100 6.75 20.36 -26.62
N ALA A 101 5.96 21.43 -26.50
CA ALA A 101 6.16 22.48 -25.52
C ALA A 101 6.12 21.95 -24.08
N ALA A 102 5.14 21.10 -23.76
CA ALA A 102 4.99 20.48 -22.44
C ALA A 102 6.19 19.58 -22.12
N TYR A 103 6.69 18.78 -23.07
CA TYR A 103 7.84 17.90 -22.84
C TYR A 103 9.13 18.71 -22.59
N LEU A 104 9.38 19.77 -23.35
CA LEU A 104 10.51 20.67 -23.14
C LEU A 104 10.41 21.37 -21.78
N ALA A 105 9.25 21.91 -21.45
CA ALA A 105 9.00 22.55 -20.15
C ALA A 105 9.16 21.57 -18.98
N PHE A 106 8.77 20.31 -19.13
CA PHE A 106 9.02 19.28 -18.13
C PHE A 106 10.51 19.06 -17.86
N GLY A 107 11.35 19.09 -18.91
CA GLY A 107 12.81 19.02 -18.77
C GLY A 107 13.36 20.18 -17.95
N GLN A 108 12.90 21.41 -18.23
CA GLN A 108 13.28 22.61 -17.48
C GLN A 108 12.81 22.55 -16.03
N TRP A 109 11.56 22.18 -15.79
CA TRP A 109 11.02 22.00 -14.46
C TRP A 109 11.83 21.00 -13.62
N LEU A 110 12.26 19.89 -14.20
CA LEU A 110 13.13 18.91 -13.50
C LEU A 110 14.50 19.52 -13.14
N LEU A 111 15.08 20.33 -14.03
CA LEU A 111 16.35 20.99 -13.79
C LEU A 111 16.26 22.04 -12.69
N GLU A 112 15.14 22.77 -12.62
CA GLU A 112 14.90 23.74 -11.56
C GLU A 112 14.66 23.07 -10.21
N ALA A 113 13.83 22.03 -10.18
CA ALA A 113 13.48 21.32 -8.95
C ALA A 113 14.65 20.54 -8.34
N GLN A 114 15.50 19.91 -9.16
CA GLN A 114 16.53 18.96 -8.70
C GLN A 114 17.81 18.99 -9.56
N PRO A 115 18.47 20.13 -9.77
CA PRO A 115 19.57 20.26 -10.74
C PRO A 115 20.73 19.29 -10.46
N ASN A 116 20.99 19.01 -9.20
CA ASN A 116 22.12 18.20 -8.76
C ASN A 116 21.77 16.70 -8.56
N LYS A 117 20.55 16.28 -8.94
CA LYS A 117 20.16 14.87 -8.80
C LYS A 117 20.96 13.98 -9.76
N PRO A 118 21.64 12.94 -9.24
CA PRO A 118 22.32 11.98 -10.10
C PRO A 118 21.34 11.33 -11.09
N HIS A 119 21.78 11.15 -12.32
CA HIS A 119 21.00 10.50 -13.38
C HIS A 119 19.68 11.19 -13.77
N LEU A 120 19.53 12.50 -13.52
CA LEU A 120 18.28 13.23 -13.82
C LEU A 120 17.91 13.12 -15.30
N ALA A 121 18.89 13.19 -16.23
CA ALA A 121 18.64 13.00 -17.65
C ALA A 121 18.04 11.62 -17.98
N LYS A 122 18.48 10.56 -17.30
CA LYS A 122 17.88 9.22 -17.46
C LYS A 122 16.45 9.19 -16.95
N VAL A 123 16.14 9.89 -15.85
CA VAL A 123 14.77 10.04 -15.34
C VAL A 123 13.91 10.76 -16.36
N PHE A 124 14.38 11.88 -16.91
CA PHE A 124 13.71 12.65 -17.97
C PHE A 124 13.38 11.77 -19.18
N ALA A 125 14.39 11.13 -19.77
CA ALA A 125 14.22 10.27 -20.93
C ALA A 125 13.27 9.08 -20.67
N GLY A 126 13.28 8.54 -19.45
CA GLY A 126 12.37 7.46 -19.04
C GLY A 126 10.88 7.83 -19.02
N HIS A 127 10.55 9.13 -19.05
CA HIS A 127 9.18 9.61 -19.12
C HIS A 127 8.73 9.98 -20.54
N PHE A 128 9.57 9.84 -21.55
CA PHE A 128 9.20 10.17 -22.93
C PHE A 128 7.95 9.40 -23.41
N SER A 129 7.87 8.10 -23.13
CA SER A 129 6.72 7.28 -23.53
C SER A 129 5.38 7.77 -22.98
N PHE A 130 5.39 8.43 -21.81
CA PHE A 130 4.21 9.06 -21.25
C PHE A 130 3.75 10.25 -22.11
N PHE A 131 4.67 11.14 -22.48
CA PHE A 131 4.36 12.28 -23.35
C PHE A 131 3.98 11.86 -24.78
N ALA A 132 4.63 10.83 -25.34
CA ALA A 132 4.29 10.29 -26.64
C ALA A 132 2.86 9.71 -26.67
N ARG A 133 2.44 9.05 -25.58
CA ARG A 133 1.06 8.56 -25.47
C ARG A 133 0.06 9.69 -25.26
N LEU A 134 0.40 10.73 -24.52
CA LEU A 134 -0.43 11.94 -24.42
C LEU A 134 -0.59 12.59 -25.79
N ASP A 135 0.50 12.75 -26.50
CA ASP A 135 0.51 13.30 -27.87
C ASP A 135 -0.43 12.55 -28.81
N ALA A 136 -0.39 11.22 -28.78
CA ALA A 136 -1.24 10.37 -29.60
C ALA A 136 -2.73 10.45 -29.22
N SER A 137 -3.05 10.59 -27.92
CA SER A 137 -4.43 10.42 -27.41
C SER A 137 -5.15 11.74 -27.13
N VAL A 138 -4.44 12.83 -26.81
CA VAL A 138 -5.01 14.10 -26.36
C VAL A 138 -4.78 15.16 -27.43
N SER A 139 -5.84 15.56 -28.10
CA SER A 139 -5.77 16.61 -29.15
C SER A 139 -5.67 18.02 -28.57
N ASP A 140 -6.35 18.26 -27.45
CA ASP A 140 -6.44 19.55 -26.78
C ASP A 140 -6.00 19.44 -25.31
N PRO A 141 -4.97 20.19 -24.87
CA PRO A 141 -4.48 20.16 -23.50
C PRO A 141 -5.54 20.58 -22.46
N ASP A 142 -6.57 21.34 -22.82
CA ASP A 142 -7.63 21.73 -21.91
C ASP A 142 -8.47 20.54 -21.42
N THR A 143 -8.50 19.44 -22.16
CA THR A 143 -9.16 18.19 -21.74
C THR A 143 -8.45 17.56 -20.52
N LEU A 144 -7.19 17.89 -20.26
CA LEU A 144 -6.44 17.42 -19.09
C LEU A 144 -6.92 18.05 -17.77
N ARG A 145 -7.66 19.17 -17.83
CA ARG A 145 -8.27 19.82 -16.65
C ARG A 145 -9.44 19.03 -16.04
N GLY A 146 -9.90 18.00 -16.72
CA GLY A 146 -10.91 17.05 -16.25
C GLY A 146 -10.33 15.66 -16.07
N ASN A 147 -11.01 14.64 -16.60
CA ASN A 147 -10.63 13.25 -16.52
C ASN A 147 -9.70 12.76 -17.63
N GLY A 148 -9.19 13.65 -18.50
CA GLY A 148 -8.41 13.28 -19.69
C GLY A 148 -7.17 12.42 -19.40
N LEU A 149 -6.54 12.60 -18.23
CA LEU A 149 -5.46 11.71 -17.80
C LEU A 149 -5.95 10.29 -17.50
N LEU A 150 -7.13 10.12 -16.90
CA LEU A 150 -7.73 8.82 -16.60
C LEU A 150 -8.33 8.15 -17.83
N GLU A 151 -8.71 8.91 -18.85
CA GLU A 151 -9.14 8.38 -20.14
C GLU A 151 -7.97 7.82 -20.94
N THR A 152 -6.78 8.44 -20.79
CA THR A 152 -5.55 8.05 -21.51
C THR A 152 -4.77 6.97 -20.78
N PHE A 153 -4.70 7.02 -19.45
CA PHE A 153 -3.87 6.14 -18.63
C PHE A 153 -4.67 5.43 -17.54
N SER A 154 -4.30 4.21 -17.26
CA SER A 154 -4.72 3.55 -16.04
C SER A 154 -4.09 4.19 -14.79
N VAL A 155 -4.74 4.07 -13.63
CA VAL A 155 -4.18 4.53 -12.36
C VAL A 155 -2.82 3.87 -12.06
N ALA A 156 -2.61 2.62 -12.49
CA ALA A 156 -1.34 1.92 -12.32
C ALA A 156 -0.20 2.53 -13.17
N GLU A 157 -0.52 3.00 -14.37
CA GLU A 157 0.42 3.71 -15.25
C GLU A 157 0.73 5.10 -14.69
N LEU A 158 -0.28 5.87 -14.27
CA LEU A 158 -0.06 7.18 -13.65
C LEU A 158 0.86 7.12 -12.41
N ARG A 159 0.76 6.06 -11.61
CA ARG A 159 1.68 5.83 -10.49
C ARG A 159 3.14 5.63 -10.90
N LYS A 160 3.40 5.11 -12.09
CA LYS A 160 4.77 4.97 -12.63
C LYS A 160 5.32 6.31 -13.12
N HIS A 161 4.45 7.26 -13.45
CA HIS A 161 4.76 8.55 -14.03
C HIS A 161 4.40 9.75 -13.13
N LEU A 162 4.63 9.63 -11.81
CA LEU A 162 4.25 10.67 -10.84
C LEU A 162 4.88 12.05 -11.12
N LEU A 163 6.11 12.09 -11.67
CA LEU A 163 6.77 13.37 -11.97
C LEU A 163 6.09 14.10 -13.14
N PRO A 164 5.83 13.49 -14.30
CA PRO A 164 5.02 14.12 -15.34
C PRO A 164 3.63 14.53 -14.87
N VAL A 165 2.94 13.68 -14.09
CA VAL A 165 1.60 14.02 -13.56
C VAL A 165 1.66 15.30 -12.72
N ARG A 166 2.56 15.39 -11.74
CA ARG A 166 2.75 16.59 -10.92
C ARG A 166 3.11 17.84 -11.74
N PHE A 167 3.93 17.64 -12.78
CA PHE A 167 4.25 18.73 -13.70
C PHE A 167 3.00 19.22 -14.44
N LEU A 168 2.19 18.31 -14.99
CA LEU A 168 0.94 18.67 -15.69
C LEU A 168 -0.08 19.32 -14.75
N GLU A 169 -0.20 18.84 -13.51
CA GLU A 169 -1.04 19.47 -12.48
C GLU A 169 -0.60 20.93 -12.21
N ALA A 170 0.70 21.17 -12.04
CA ALA A 170 1.23 22.46 -11.72
C ALA A 170 1.21 23.47 -12.89
N HIS A 171 1.40 23.03 -14.13
CA HIS A 171 1.63 23.90 -15.28
C HIS A 171 0.49 23.93 -16.28
N LEU A 172 -0.31 22.87 -16.41
CA LEU A 172 -1.44 22.79 -17.33
C LEU A 172 -2.79 22.68 -16.59
N GLY A 173 -2.77 22.71 -15.25
CA GLY A 173 -3.98 22.58 -14.46
C GLY A 173 -4.65 21.22 -14.60
N ALA A 174 -3.89 20.18 -15.01
CA ALA A 174 -4.42 18.83 -15.04
C ALA A 174 -4.95 18.45 -13.67
N SER A 175 -6.07 17.79 -13.62
CA SER A 175 -6.66 17.33 -12.37
C SER A 175 -6.99 15.85 -12.44
N LEU A 176 -6.92 15.19 -11.30
CA LEU A 176 -7.33 13.80 -11.13
C LEU A 176 -8.52 13.78 -10.17
N ASP A 177 -9.71 13.52 -10.69
CA ASP A 177 -10.87 13.28 -9.84
C ASP A 177 -10.67 11.98 -9.04
N GLU A 178 -10.63 12.08 -7.71
CA GLU A 178 -10.43 10.95 -6.82
C GLU A 178 -11.59 9.93 -6.90
N ALA A 179 -12.82 10.38 -7.21
CA ALA A 179 -13.95 9.48 -7.41
C ALA A 179 -13.80 8.69 -8.72
N ALA A 180 -13.45 9.36 -9.81
CA ALA A 180 -13.19 8.70 -11.10
C ALA A 180 -11.98 7.75 -11.02
N LYS A 181 -10.95 8.12 -10.29
CA LYS A 181 -9.78 7.28 -10.03
C LYS A 181 -10.14 6.02 -9.22
N ALA A 182 -10.96 6.18 -8.17
CA ALA A 182 -11.45 5.04 -7.39
C ALA A 182 -12.31 4.10 -8.26
N GLU A 183 -13.18 4.67 -9.07
CA GLU A 183 -14.03 3.95 -10.02
C GLU A 183 -13.20 3.15 -11.03
N GLN A 184 -12.19 3.76 -11.64
CA GLN A 184 -11.30 3.09 -12.60
C GLN A 184 -10.54 1.93 -11.96
N VAL A 185 -10.09 2.09 -10.69
CA VAL A 185 -9.42 1.01 -9.94
C VAL A 185 -10.36 -0.17 -9.74
N GLU A 186 -11.61 0.08 -9.37
CA GLU A 186 -12.59 -1.00 -9.17
C GLU A 186 -12.95 -1.69 -10.50
N ARG A 187 -13.11 -0.95 -11.60
CA ARG A 187 -13.33 -1.52 -12.95
C ARG A 187 -12.14 -2.37 -13.41
N SER A 188 -10.92 -1.90 -13.19
CA SER A 188 -9.71 -2.69 -13.51
C SER A 188 -9.69 -4.04 -12.75
N ARG A 189 -10.06 -4.03 -11.46
CA ARG A 189 -10.14 -5.26 -10.65
C ARG A 189 -11.22 -6.23 -11.13
N ILE A 190 -12.36 -5.71 -11.61
CA ILE A 190 -13.41 -6.54 -12.23
C ILE A 190 -12.87 -7.19 -13.50
N THR A 191 -12.23 -6.41 -14.36
CA THR A 191 -11.63 -6.90 -15.61
C THR A 191 -10.55 -7.95 -15.33
N GLU A 192 -9.65 -7.70 -14.37
CA GLU A 192 -8.61 -8.67 -13.96
C GLU A 192 -9.23 -9.98 -13.47
N LYS A 193 -10.32 -9.91 -12.69
CA LYS A 193 -11.02 -11.09 -12.19
C LYS A 193 -11.67 -11.89 -13.31
N LEU A 194 -12.32 -11.22 -14.27
CA LEU A 194 -12.89 -11.88 -15.46
C LEU A 194 -11.79 -12.50 -16.33
N LEU A 195 -10.65 -11.82 -16.51
CA LEU A 195 -9.52 -12.35 -17.26
C LEU A 195 -8.89 -13.58 -16.56
N ALA A 196 -8.78 -13.55 -15.24
CA ALA A 196 -8.29 -14.69 -14.47
C ALA A 196 -9.20 -15.93 -14.64
N SER A 197 -10.51 -15.70 -14.73
CA SER A 197 -11.50 -16.77 -14.91
C SER A 197 -11.72 -17.18 -16.37
N ARG A 198 -11.09 -16.56 -17.36
CA ARG A 198 -11.38 -16.74 -18.80
C ARG A 198 -11.29 -18.18 -19.33
N ARG A 199 -10.51 -19.03 -18.68
CA ARG A 199 -10.35 -20.47 -19.04
C ARG A 199 -11.29 -21.38 -18.26
N ALA A 200 -12.00 -20.86 -17.28
CA ALA A 200 -12.95 -21.63 -16.49
C ALA A 200 -14.24 -21.87 -17.28
N ARG A 201 -14.90 -23.00 -17.06
CA ARG A 201 -16.17 -23.35 -17.73
C ARG A 201 -17.26 -22.29 -17.48
N TYR A 202 -17.26 -21.69 -16.31
CA TYR A 202 -18.23 -20.67 -15.88
C TYR A 202 -17.86 -19.21 -16.31
N ALA A 203 -16.84 -19.01 -17.13
CA ALA A 203 -16.37 -17.66 -17.51
C ALA A 203 -17.47 -16.82 -18.19
N ALA A 204 -18.23 -17.42 -19.10
CA ALA A 204 -19.29 -16.73 -19.83
C ALA A 204 -20.41 -16.25 -18.91
N VAL A 205 -20.81 -17.07 -17.95
CA VAL A 205 -21.89 -16.67 -17.01
C VAL A 205 -21.42 -15.62 -16.02
N LEU A 206 -20.15 -15.58 -15.61
CA LEU A 206 -19.63 -14.47 -14.80
C LEU A 206 -19.64 -13.16 -15.57
N LYS A 207 -19.34 -13.17 -16.87
CA LYS A 207 -19.44 -11.95 -17.68
C LYS A 207 -20.89 -11.49 -17.80
N LEU A 208 -21.82 -12.37 -18.12
CA LEU A 208 -23.26 -12.04 -18.16
C LEU A 208 -23.74 -11.48 -16.80
N TYR A 209 -23.24 -12.01 -15.72
CA TYR A 209 -23.58 -11.48 -14.38
C TYR A 209 -23.10 -10.05 -14.16
N VAL A 210 -21.87 -9.74 -14.58
CA VAL A 210 -21.35 -8.36 -14.49
C VAL A 210 -22.18 -7.44 -15.37
N ASP A 211 -22.48 -7.81 -16.62
CA ASP A 211 -23.29 -7.04 -17.55
C ASP A 211 -24.71 -6.79 -16.98
N TRP A 212 -25.29 -7.80 -16.34
CA TRP A 212 -26.59 -7.66 -15.66
C TRP A 212 -26.53 -6.70 -14.46
N LEU A 213 -25.46 -6.76 -13.63
CA LEU A 213 -25.27 -5.86 -12.50
C LEU A 213 -25.04 -4.40 -12.96
N ASP A 214 -24.29 -4.19 -14.03
CA ASP A 214 -24.10 -2.87 -14.64
C ASP A 214 -25.45 -2.30 -15.15
N GLY A 215 -26.29 -3.13 -15.79
CA GLY A 215 -27.64 -2.75 -16.21
C GLY A 215 -28.61 -2.43 -15.06
N GLN A 216 -28.27 -2.83 -13.82
CA GLN A 216 -29.02 -2.47 -12.60
C GLN A 216 -28.44 -1.24 -11.89
N GLU A 217 -27.56 -0.48 -12.54
CA GLU A 217 -26.88 0.70 -11.98
C GLU A 217 -26.16 0.39 -10.62
N THR A 218 -25.72 -0.84 -10.46
CA THR A 218 -25.04 -1.27 -9.22
C THR A 218 -23.68 -0.57 -9.11
N PRO A 219 -23.32 0.04 -7.96
CA PRO A 219 -22.00 0.67 -7.80
C PRO A 219 -20.87 -0.30 -8.08
N THR A 220 -19.85 0.11 -8.83
CA THR A 220 -18.76 -0.74 -9.34
C THR A 220 -18.02 -1.49 -8.22
N ARG A 221 -17.80 -0.85 -7.07
CA ARG A 221 -17.24 -1.52 -5.89
C ARG A 221 -18.12 -2.69 -5.43
N THR A 222 -19.44 -2.53 -5.48
CA THR A 222 -20.39 -3.57 -5.11
C THR A 222 -20.39 -4.70 -6.14
N ILE A 223 -20.33 -4.38 -7.44
CA ILE A 223 -20.16 -5.37 -8.52
C ILE A 223 -18.93 -6.22 -8.27
N ARG A 224 -17.79 -5.61 -7.96
CA ARG A 224 -16.55 -6.34 -7.64
C ARG A 224 -16.73 -7.32 -6.48
N LEU A 225 -17.40 -6.90 -5.40
CA LEU A 225 -17.66 -7.76 -4.25
C LEU A 225 -18.57 -8.95 -4.61
N TYR A 226 -19.61 -8.70 -5.38
CA TYR A 226 -20.56 -9.72 -5.85
C TYR A 226 -19.87 -10.70 -6.81
N LEU A 227 -19.12 -10.19 -7.78
CA LEU A 227 -18.33 -11.01 -8.70
C LEU A 227 -17.30 -11.88 -7.96
N THR A 228 -16.64 -11.33 -6.95
CA THR A 228 -15.65 -12.08 -6.16
C THR A 228 -16.31 -13.25 -5.46
N ALA A 229 -17.47 -13.06 -4.82
CA ALA A 229 -18.18 -14.14 -4.15
C ALA A 229 -18.71 -15.18 -5.12
N ALA A 230 -19.27 -14.77 -6.25
CA ALA A 230 -19.75 -15.67 -7.30
C ALA A 230 -18.60 -16.52 -7.91
N SER A 231 -17.49 -15.87 -8.26
CA SER A 231 -16.31 -16.56 -8.80
C SER A 231 -15.72 -17.57 -7.80
N GLN A 232 -15.64 -17.20 -6.50
CA GLN A 232 -15.18 -18.13 -5.46
C GLN A 232 -16.11 -19.35 -5.28
N LEU A 233 -17.42 -19.14 -5.34
CA LEU A 233 -18.39 -20.24 -5.31
C LEU A 233 -18.16 -21.18 -6.50
N CYS A 234 -18.10 -20.61 -7.72
CA CYS A 234 -17.90 -21.39 -8.93
C CYS A 234 -16.59 -22.20 -8.92
N GLU A 235 -15.50 -21.59 -8.43
CA GLU A 235 -14.18 -22.20 -8.36
C GLU A 235 -14.11 -23.31 -7.32
N ILE A 236 -14.57 -23.05 -6.09
CA ILE A 236 -14.48 -23.99 -4.95
C ILE A 236 -15.40 -25.19 -5.15
N GLU A 237 -16.60 -24.99 -5.69
CA GLU A 237 -17.58 -26.04 -5.91
C GLU A 237 -17.48 -26.68 -7.32
N GLY A 238 -16.52 -26.23 -8.13
CA GLY A 238 -16.26 -26.80 -9.46
C GLY A 238 -17.43 -26.69 -10.43
N LEU A 239 -18.12 -25.54 -10.45
CA LEU A 239 -19.34 -25.38 -11.22
C LEU A 239 -19.09 -25.42 -12.73
N GLY A 240 -20.10 -25.93 -13.48
CA GLY A 240 -20.08 -26.01 -14.93
C GLY A 240 -20.38 -24.68 -15.64
N GLU A 241 -20.69 -24.76 -16.94
CA GLU A 241 -20.93 -23.61 -17.82
C GLU A 241 -22.10 -22.75 -17.41
N SER A 242 -23.15 -23.34 -16.83
CA SER A 242 -24.30 -22.59 -16.32
C SER A 242 -24.00 -21.80 -15.05
N GLY A 243 -22.91 -22.11 -14.33
CA GLY A 243 -22.63 -21.52 -13.02
C GLY A 243 -23.65 -21.87 -11.94
N GLN A 244 -24.61 -22.76 -12.23
CA GLN A 244 -25.63 -23.20 -11.27
C GLN A 244 -25.02 -24.15 -10.25
N CYS A 245 -25.28 -23.90 -8.98
CA CYS A 245 -24.91 -24.80 -7.88
C CYS A 245 -26.14 -25.54 -7.36
N SER A 246 -25.92 -26.69 -6.74
CA SER A 246 -26.96 -27.36 -5.93
C SER A 246 -27.13 -26.65 -4.57
N GLU A 247 -28.22 -26.97 -3.87
CA GLU A 247 -28.42 -26.46 -2.51
C GLU A 247 -27.32 -26.94 -1.55
N ASP A 248 -26.87 -28.17 -1.70
CA ASP A 248 -25.79 -28.75 -0.88
C ASP A 248 -24.44 -28.06 -1.11
N GLN A 249 -24.08 -27.78 -2.37
CA GLN A 249 -22.89 -27.02 -2.72
C GLN A 249 -22.95 -25.61 -2.12
N LEU A 250 -24.08 -24.93 -2.27
CA LEU A 250 -24.27 -23.60 -1.69
C LEU A 250 -24.16 -23.61 -0.16
N GLN A 251 -24.77 -24.61 0.49
CA GLN A 251 -24.66 -24.78 1.95
C GLN A 251 -23.24 -25.10 2.39
N HIS A 252 -22.54 -25.97 1.66
CA HIS A 252 -21.13 -26.31 1.92
C HIS A 252 -20.26 -25.07 1.82
N PHE A 253 -20.40 -24.29 0.76
CA PHE A 253 -19.68 -23.02 0.59
C PHE A 253 -19.99 -22.03 1.71
N LEU A 254 -21.26 -21.79 2.05
CA LEU A 254 -21.66 -20.83 3.06
C LEU A 254 -21.23 -21.21 4.48
N ARG A 255 -21.04 -22.50 4.79
CA ARG A 255 -20.44 -22.91 6.07
C ARG A 255 -19.00 -22.43 6.21
N ARG A 256 -18.24 -22.44 5.13
CA ARG A 256 -16.84 -22.01 5.08
C ARG A 256 -16.70 -20.48 4.91
N HIS A 257 -17.63 -19.88 4.18
CA HIS A 257 -17.63 -18.46 3.81
C HIS A 257 -18.94 -17.74 4.21
N PRO A 258 -19.29 -17.67 5.51
CA PRO A 258 -20.58 -17.13 5.96
C PRO A 258 -20.79 -15.65 5.59
N GLY A 259 -19.69 -14.88 5.41
CA GLY A 259 -19.73 -13.48 4.97
C GLY A 259 -20.15 -13.28 3.51
N ALA A 260 -20.03 -14.31 2.67
CA ALA A 260 -20.39 -14.22 1.24
C ALA A 260 -21.92 -14.25 1.00
N ARG A 261 -22.71 -14.58 2.01
CA ARG A 261 -24.15 -14.79 1.88
C ARG A 261 -24.90 -13.63 1.22
N ALA A 262 -24.62 -12.40 1.63
CA ALA A 262 -25.27 -11.21 1.07
C ALA A 262 -24.93 -11.02 -0.42
N SER A 263 -23.66 -11.25 -0.79
CA SER A 263 -23.19 -11.15 -2.16
C SER A 263 -23.76 -12.25 -3.04
N LEU A 264 -23.84 -13.50 -2.54
CA LEU A 264 -24.41 -14.61 -3.26
C LEU A 264 -25.93 -14.54 -3.43
N PHE A 265 -26.64 -13.80 -2.59
CA PHE A 265 -28.05 -13.55 -2.81
C PHE A 265 -28.30 -12.89 -4.18
N ARG A 266 -27.47 -11.94 -4.58
CA ARG A 266 -27.57 -11.29 -5.91
C ARG A 266 -27.21 -12.25 -7.04
N TRP A 267 -26.23 -13.14 -6.85
CA TRP A 267 -25.89 -14.20 -7.80
C TRP A 267 -27.08 -15.14 -8.05
N LEU A 268 -27.73 -15.61 -7.00
CA LEU A 268 -28.91 -16.46 -7.11
C LEU A 268 -30.11 -15.71 -7.70
N THR A 269 -30.26 -14.43 -7.41
CA THR A 269 -31.30 -13.60 -8.04
C THR A 269 -31.09 -13.53 -9.55
N PHE A 270 -29.86 -13.21 -9.99
CA PHE A 270 -29.48 -13.24 -11.40
C PHE A 270 -29.76 -14.61 -12.03
N GLY A 271 -29.30 -15.67 -11.42
CA GLY A 271 -29.51 -17.03 -11.93
C GLY A 271 -30.99 -17.39 -12.10
N ARG A 272 -31.85 -16.99 -11.15
CA ARG A 272 -33.30 -17.21 -11.26
C ARG A 272 -33.95 -16.35 -12.32
N THR A 273 -33.61 -15.07 -12.37
CA THR A 273 -34.32 -14.11 -13.26
C THR A 273 -33.85 -14.17 -14.70
N VAL A 274 -32.59 -14.53 -14.95
CA VAL A 274 -31.98 -14.51 -16.28
C VAL A 274 -31.76 -15.93 -16.84
N LEU A 275 -31.39 -16.88 -15.96
CA LEU A 275 -30.98 -18.22 -16.39
C LEU A 275 -31.96 -19.34 -15.98
N GLY A 276 -33.05 -19.03 -15.26
CA GLY A 276 -34.08 -19.98 -14.87
C GLY A 276 -33.66 -20.97 -13.78
N TRP A 277 -32.70 -20.63 -12.90
CA TRP A 277 -32.28 -21.51 -11.82
C TRP A 277 -33.38 -21.67 -10.77
N GLU A 278 -33.51 -22.89 -10.23
CA GLU A 278 -34.46 -23.19 -9.16
C GLU A 278 -33.88 -23.03 -7.74
N VAL A 279 -32.54 -22.87 -7.64
CA VAL A 279 -31.82 -22.83 -6.36
C VAL A 279 -32.17 -21.56 -5.59
N THR A 280 -32.48 -21.74 -4.31
CA THR A 280 -32.81 -20.64 -3.39
C THR A 280 -31.75 -20.49 -2.27
N MET A 281 -31.69 -19.31 -1.67
CA MET A 281 -30.80 -19.10 -0.53
C MET A 281 -31.28 -19.92 0.67
N PRO A 282 -30.48 -20.85 1.19
CA PRO A 282 -30.87 -21.67 2.34
C PRO A 282 -31.26 -20.78 3.54
N LYS A 283 -32.28 -21.17 4.30
CA LYS A 283 -32.67 -20.43 5.51
C LYS A 283 -31.46 -20.33 6.47
N ARG A 284 -31.27 -19.19 7.10
CA ARG A 284 -30.30 -19.09 8.18
C ARG A 284 -30.70 -20.10 9.25
N SER A 285 -29.81 -21.00 9.63
CA SER A 285 -30.01 -21.76 10.86
C SER A 285 -30.29 -20.73 11.94
N SER A 286 -31.48 -20.82 12.53
CA SER A 286 -31.88 -19.92 13.64
C SER A 286 -30.78 -20.02 14.69
N GLY A 287 -30.07 -18.92 14.94
CA GLY A 287 -28.87 -18.88 15.77
C GLY A 287 -29.14 -19.14 17.26
N LYS A 288 -30.09 -20.03 17.60
CA LYS A 288 -30.35 -20.45 18.98
C LYS A 288 -29.16 -21.11 19.69
N ASP A 289 -28.20 -21.65 18.90
CA ASP A 289 -26.99 -22.31 19.43
C ASP A 289 -25.70 -21.50 19.28
N ARG A 290 -25.76 -20.30 18.75
CA ARG A 290 -24.56 -19.45 18.69
C ARG A 290 -24.43 -18.66 19.99
N PRO A 291 -23.36 -18.87 20.76
CA PRO A 291 -23.13 -18.05 21.93
C PRO A 291 -23.09 -16.57 21.52
N PRO A 292 -23.59 -15.65 22.34
CA PRO A 292 -23.56 -14.24 22.08
C PRO A 292 -22.17 -13.80 21.61
N ARG A 293 -22.10 -12.86 20.67
CA ARG A 293 -20.81 -12.39 20.06
C ARG A 293 -19.79 -12.03 21.13
N THR A 294 -20.23 -11.46 22.25
CA THR A 294 -19.42 -11.13 23.42
C THR A 294 -18.74 -12.35 24.04
N VAL A 295 -19.45 -13.46 24.20
CA VAL A 295 -18.91 -14.71 24.80
C VAL A 295 -17.89 -15.35 23.86
N ARG A 296 -18.18 -15.38 22.55
CA ARG A 296 -17.23 -15.91 21.55
C ARG A 296 -15.95 -15.08 21.46
N ASP A 297 -16.08 -13.76 21.52
CA ASP A 297 -14.92 -12.87 21.47
C ASP A 297 -14.06 -13.02 22.74
N LEU A 298 -14.70 -13.20 23.91
CA LEU A 298 -13.99 -13.47 25.16
C LEU A 298 -13.27 -14.82 25.13
N SER A 299 -13.92 -15.89 24.67
CA SER A 299 -13.29 -17.22 24.58
C SER A 299 -12.06 -17.21 23.65
N VAL A 300 -12.10 -16.48 22.55
CA VAL A 300 -10.93 -16.31 21.65
C VAL A 300 -9.79 -15.53 22.33
N LEU A 301 -10.11 -14.52 23.14
CA LEU A 301 -9.10 -13.77 23.88
C LEU A 301 -8.48 -14.64 24.98
N MET A 302 -9.31 -15.40 25.70
CA MET A 302 -8.83 -16.33 26.75
C MET A 302 -7.93 -17.42 26.18
N ALA A 303 -8.31 -18.07 25.06
CA ALA A 303 -7.48 -19.06 24.39
C ALA A 303 -6.09 -18.50 23.97
N LYS A 304 -6.05 -17.25 23.51
CA LYS A 304 -4.77 -16.57 23.20
C LYS A 304 -3.93 -16.32 24.44
N ILE A 305 -4.56 -15.96 25.57
CA ILE A 305 -3.85 -15.75 26.83
C ILE A 305 -3.29 -17.08 27.34
N GLU A 306 -4.05 -18.17 27.26
CA GLU A 306 -3.59 -19.53 27.62
C GLU A 306 -2.40 -19.96 26.77
N GLN A 307 -2.46 -19.73 25.45
CA GLN A 307 -1.38 -20.10 24.54
C GLN A 307 -0.05 -19.40 24.85
N VAL A 308 -0.08 -18.13 25.24
CA VAL A 308 1.11 -17.32 25.56
C VAL A 308 1.53 -17.43 27.01
N GLY A 309 0.63 -17.85 27.88
CA GLY A 309 0.76 -17.83 29.32
C GLY A 309 0.40 -16.49 29.94
N LEU A 310 -0.31 -16.50 31.06
CA LEU A 310 -0.88 -15.32 31.70
C LEU A 310 0.18 -14.23 32.01
N GLU A 311 1.33 -14.62 32.52
CA GLU A 311 2.42 -13.70 32.89
C GLU A 311 3.14 -13.11 31.66
N ASN A 312 3.10 -13.79 30.51
CA ASN A 312 3.73 -13.34 29.26
C ASN A 312 2.75 -12.60 28.34
N ALA A 313 1.46 -12.67 28.60
CA ALA A 313 0.44 -12.06 27.75
C ALA A 313 0.60 -10.53 27.72
N PRO A 314 0.51 -9.87 26.54
CA PRO A 314 0.56 -8.42 26.43
C PRO A 314 -0.50 -7.74 27.31
N VAL A 315 -0.14 -6.64 28.00
CA VAL A 315 -1.06 -5.88 28.86
C VAL A 315 -2.33 -5.44 28.11
N THR A 316 -2.19 -5.12 26.82
CA THR A 316 -3.32 -4.79 25.93
C THR A 316 -4.27 -5.98 25.73
N LEU A 317 -3.76 -7.20 25.67
CA LEU A 317 -4.56 -8.42 25.52
C LEU A 317 -5.33 -8.71 26.80
N LEU A 318 -4.67 -8.61 27.98
CA LEU A 318 -5.29 -8.76 29.30
C LEU A 318 -6.42 -7.73 29.49
N ARG A 319 -6.14 -6.45 29.20
CA ARG A 319 -7.14 -5.36 29.27
C ARG A 319 -8.34 -5.62 28.40
N ARG A 320 -8.16 -6.08 27.17
CA ARG A 320 -9.24 -6.42 26.25
C ARG A 320 -10.13 -7.55 26.79
N ALA A 321 -9.53 -8.57 27.34
CA ALA A 321 -10.26 -9.69 27.94
C ALA A 321 -11.07 -9.22 29.14
N ILE A 322 -10.50 -8.39 30.03
CA ILE A 322 -11.20 -7.79 31.16
C ILE A 322 -12.34 -6.89 30.72
N ALA A 323 -12.06 -5.95 29.80
CA ALA A 323 -13.09 -5.06 29.25
C ALA A 323 -14.29 -5.85 28.69
N LYS A 324 -13.98 -6.94 27.95
CA LYS A 324 -15.02 -7.79 27.34
C LYS A 324 -15.81 -8.61 28.39
N ALA A 325 -15.12 -9.11 29.41
CA ALA A 325 -15.75 -9.90 30.47
C ALA A 325 -16.71 -9.06 31.33
N PHE A 326 -16.33 -7.81 31.62
CA PHE A 326 -17.14 -6.92 32.47
C PHE A 326 -18.06 -5.97 31.68
N GLY A 327 -18.05 -6.04 30.35
CA GLY A 327 -18.88 -5.17 29.50
C GLY A 327 -18.39 -3.72 29.38
N PHE A 328 -17.13 -3.45 29.71
CA PHE A 328 -16.57 -2.11 29.62
C PHE A 328 -16.16 -1.75 28.18
N GLN A 329 -16.13 -0.46 27.90
CA GLN A 329 -15.41 0.05 26.72
C GLN A 329 -13.89 -0.01 26.98
N GLU A 330 -13.11 -0.48 26.00
CA GLU A 330 -11.66 -0.62 26.11
C GLU A 330 -10.98 0.73 26.40
N ALA A 331 -11.50 1.82 25.82
CA ALA A 331 -11.04 3.18 26.07
C ALA A 331 -11.17 3.58 27.55
N ARG A 332 -12.28 3.21 28.22
CA ARG A 332 -12.48 3.46 29.65
C ARG A 332 -11.44 2.74 30.48
N MET A 333 -11.13 1.47 30.16
CA MET A 333 -10.10 0.70 30.84
C MET A 333 -8.70 1.30 30.72
N GLN A 334 -8.48 2.17 29.70
CA GLN A 334 -7.20 2.82 29.46
C GLN A 334 -7.09 4.21 30.11
N SER A 335 -8.20 4.94 30.19
CA SER A 335 -8.22 6.34 30.66
C SER A 335 -8.59 6.51 32.13
N THR A 336 -9.09 5.46 32.79
CA THR A 336 -9.57 5.50 34.17
C THR A 336 -8.57 4.82 35.09
N TYR A 337 -8.37 5.38 36.28
CA TYR A 337 -7.58 4.75 37.34
C TYR A 337 -8.39 3.64 38.01
N TRP A 338 -7.87 2.42 37.98
CA TRP A 338 -8.51 1.24 38.54
C TRP A 338 -7.76 0.77 39.79
N PHE A 339 -8.50 0.24 40.76
CA PHE A 339 -7.92 -0.36 41.97
C PHE A 339 -8.64 -1.66 42.32
N LEU A 340 -7.89 -2.58 42.93
CA LEU A 340 -8.44 -3.80 43.51
C LEU A 340 -8.72 -3.58 44.99
N ARG A 341 -9.91 -3.97 45.41
CA ARG A 341 -10.32 -4.00 46.82
C ARG A 341 -10.71 -5.42 47.19
N THR A 342 -10.18 -5.92 48.30
CA THR A 342 -10.59 -7.21 48.85
C THR A 342 -11.44 -7.00 50.08
N GLN A 343 -12.62 -7.63 50.13
CA GLN A 343 -13.53 -7.59 51.27
C GLN A 343 -13.88 -9.02 51.63
N GLY A 344 -13.33 -9.54 52.73
CA GLY A 344 -13.42 -10.95 53.09
C GLY A 344 -12.78 -11.84 52.02
N ARG A 345 -13.56 -12.78 51.47
CA ARG A 345 -13.10 -13.68 50.37
C ARG A 345 -13.37 -13.15 48.95
N GLU A 346 -13.97 -11.98 48.85
CA GLU A 346 -14.36 -11.42 47.56
C GLU A 346 -13.41 -10.33 47.11
N THR A 347 -13.16 -10.29 45.82
CA THR A 347 -12.29 -9.29 45.17
C THR A 347 -13.15 -8.43 44.26
N TYR A 348 -12.97 -7.12 44.34
CA TYR A 348 -13.68 -6.13 43.55
C TYR A 348 -12.69 -5.32 42.69
N LEU A 349 -13.05 -5.13 41.44
CA LEU A 349 -12.40 -4.17 40.55
C LEU A 349 -13.20 -2.88 40.58
N SER A 350 -12.60 -1.79 41.00
CA SER A 350 -13.28 -0.53 41.25
C SER A 350 -12.59 0.62 40.53
N ASP A 351 -13.39 1.61 40.15
CA ASP A 351 -12.95 2.95 39.78
C ASP A 351 -13.65 4.00 40.67
N ALA A 352 -13.54 5.27 40.32
CA ALA A 352 -14.18 6.36 41.09
C ALA A 352 -15.72 6.31 41.09
N THR A 353 -16.33 5.55 40.17
CA THR A 353 -17.77 5.59 39.92
C THR A 353 -18.47 4.28 40.24
N GLU A 354 -17.79 3.16 40.15
CA GLU A 354 -18.39 1.84 40.35
C GLU A 354 -17.42 0.79 40.90
N SER A 355 -18.00 -0.24 41.50
CA SER A 355 -17.23 -1.37 42.04
C SER A 355 -17.89 -2.67 41.58
N LEU A 356 -17.13 -3.51 40.88
CA LEU A 356 -17.62 -4.77 40.32
C LEU A 356 -16.90 -5.95 40.96
N ARG A 357 -17.69 -6.94 41.37
CA ARG A 357 -17.15 -8.20 41.88
C ARG A 357 -16.41 -8.94 40.79
N VAL A 358 -15.17 -9.34 41.06
CA VAL A 358 -14.37 -10.14 40.17
C VAL A 358 -14.68 -11.63 40.39
N PRO A 359 -15.26 -12.33 39.40
CA PRO A 359 -15.48 -13.77 39.49
C PRO A 359 -14.16 -14.52 39.70
N GLU A 360 -14.23 -15.62 40.47
CA GLU A 360 -13.05 -16.42 40.83
C GLU A 360 -12.18 -16.80 39.59
N PRO A 361 -12.75 -17.28 38.45
CA PRO A 361 -11.96 -17.62 37.26
C PRO A 361 -11.25 -16.44 36.61
N MET A 362 -11.65 -15.20 36.90
CA MET A 362 -11.06 -13.98 36.34
C MET A 362 -10.05 -13.31 37.30
N ARG A 363 -9.93 -13.80 38.53
CA ARG A 363 -9.12 -13.17 39.57
C ARG A 363 -7.66 -13.04 39.18
N ASP A 364 -7.05 -14.12 38.69
CA ASP A 364 -5.64 -14.13 38.29
C ASP A 364 -5.38 -13.21 37.09
N LEU A 365 -6.30 -13.20 36.13
CA LEU A 365 -6.23 -12.30 34.97
C LEU A 365 -6.24 -10.82 35.39
N VAL A 366 -7.19 -10.46 36.24
CA VAL A 366 -7.34 -9.07 36.74
C VAL A 366 -6.13 -8.69 37.59
N THR A 367 -5.68 -9.56 38.48
CA THR A 367 -4.52 -9.33 39.33
C THR A 367 -3.22 -9.15 38.51
N THR A 368 -3.01 -9.98 37.51
CA THR A 368 -1.85 -9.87 36.61
C THR A 368 -1.89 -8.60 35.81
N TRP A 369 -3.06 -8.23 35.26
CA TRP A 369 -3.24 -6.96 34.59
C TRP A 369 -2.95 -5.77 35.51
N MET A 370 -3.50 -5.76 36.72
CA MET A 370 -3.29 -4.70 37.69
C MET A 370 -1.83 -4.49 38.08
N ARG A 371 -1.06 -5.56 38.23
CA ARG A 371 0.40 -5.47 38.53
C ARG A 371 1.19 -4.83 37.38
N ARG A 372 0.72 -4.94 36.14
CA ARG A 372 1.46 -4.57 34.93
C ARG A 372 0.93 -3.31 34.23
N ALA A 373 -0.24 -2.83 34.62
CA ALA A 373 -0.86 -1.66 34.00
C ALA A 373 -0.38 -0.36 34.69
N PRO A 374 0.07 0.66 33.94
CA PRO A 374 0.65 1.91 34.49
C PRO A 374 -0.36 2.77 35.26
N HIS A 375 -1.67 2.53 35.10
CA HIS A 375 -2.75 3.31 35.71
C HIS A 375 -3.61 2.45 36.67
N ALA A 376 -3.00 1.43 37.25
CA ALA A 376 -3.68 0.55 38.18
C ALA A 376 -2.92 0.51 39.51
N GLY A 377 -3.62 0.48 40.62
CA GLY A 377 -3.05 0.44 41.97
C GLY A 377 -3.82 -0.47 42.92
N TYR A 378 -3.18 -0.91 44.01
CA TYR A 378 -3.82 -1.58 45.10
C TYR A 378 -4.18 -0.55 46.19
N LEU A 379 -5.45 -0.46 46.58
CA LEU A 379 -5.75 0.16 47.86
C LEU A 379 -5.38 -0.84 48.96
N ALA A 380 -4.50 -0.45 49.84
CA ALA A 380 -4.29 -1.19 51.08
C ALA A 380 -5.61 -1.26 51.87
N PRO A 381 -5.83 -2.37 52.64
CA PRO A 381 -7.05 -2.58 53.36
C PRO A 381 -7.31 -1.52 54.43
#